data_b29883ebb83943c0dca7ae936004802d
#
_entry.id   b29883ebb83943c0dca7ae936004802d
#
_cell.length_a   1.000
_cell.length_b   1.000
_cell.length_c   1.000
_cell.angle_alpha   90.00
_cell.angle_beta   90.00
_cell.angle_gamma   90.00
#
_symmetry.space_group_name_H-M   'P 1'
#
loop_
_entity.id
_entity.type
_entity.pdbx_description
1 polymer ?
#
loop_
_entity_poly.entity_id
_entity_poly.type
_entity_poly.pdbx_seq_one_letter_code
_entity_poly.pdbx_strand_id
1 'polypeptide(L)'
;MKFASSQKYHVILAHIGALITVIAWGSSFLCTKVLMEKGGLTPVEMYVYRFTIAYILLLCFTWRKFMSNSWRDEVTFALCGVCAGSLYFITENYALTLTSTGNVSLLASIAPIFTTFLVALIYRQKIKAGVLIGSVVAFAGVACIIFSHGESVELHPEGDILALSAALCWAIYTVAVKRLIPFYNSLFITRKLFFYGVITALPLLFLQREPLHLNVLFDFSHPEFISNFLFLVIMCSLAAYLIWNEAMKYLGPVAANNYLYFQPLTTMVAAFFMLGEDIYILGYIGCALIIGGLVISDKWKSSVSPKHR
;
A
#
# COMPACT_ATOMS: atom_id res chain seq x y z
N MET A 1 -31.71 5.05 17.22
CA MET A 1 -30.57 5.91 17.56
C MET A 1 -29.26 5.16 17.82
N LYS A 2 -29.19 4.08 18.60
CA LYS A 2 -27.94 3.33 18.87
C LYS A 2 -27.25 2.74 17.62
N PHE A 3 -27.96 2.24 16.62
CA PHE A 3 -27.40 1.69 15.39
C PHE A 3 -26.69 2.74 14.52
N ALA A 4 -27.26 3.92 14.36
CA ALA A 4 -26.66 5.01 13.57
C ALA A 4 -25.40 5.58 14.25
N SER A 5 -25.35 5.62 15.59
CA SER A 5 -24.16 6.05 16.33
C SER A 5 -23.02 5.03 16.22
N SER A 6 -23.32 3.73 16.24
CA SER A 6 -22.33 2.64 16.06
C SER A 6 -21.72 2.69 14.67
N GLN A 7 -22.49 2.86 13.60
CA GLN A 7 -21.99 2.96 12.25
C GLN A 7 -21.07 4.17 12.04
N LYS A 8 -21.45 5.34 12.59
CA LYS A 8 -20.62 6.55 12.52
C LYS A 8 -19.28 6.37 13.24
N TYR A 9 -19.27 5.67 14.38
CA TYR A 9 -18.06 5.36 15.12
C TYR A 9 -17.09 4.48 14.29
N HIS A 10 -17.58 3.42 13.65
CA HIS A 10 -16.77 2.56 12.80
C HIS A 10 -16.19 3.29 11.58
N VAL A 11 -16.93 4.21 10.99
CA VAL A 11 -16.43 5.04 9.89
C VAL A 11 -15.29 5.95 10.36
N ILE A 12 -15.41 6.59 11.53
CA ILE A 12 -14.32 7.41 12.10
C ILE A 12 -13.09 6.56 12.37
N LEU A 13 -13.26 5.38 12.98
CA LEU A 13 -12.14 4.45 13.22
C LEU A 13 -11.48 4.00 11.90
N ALA A 14 -12.27 3.82 10.84
CA ALA A 14 -11.76 3.45 9.53
C ALA A 14 -10.91 4.57 8.90
N HIS A 15 -11.30 5.84 9.07
CA HIS A 15 -10.48 6.98 8.65
C HIS A 15 -9.16 7.07 9.42
N ILE A 16 -9.21 6.91 10.75
CA ILE A 16 -8.02 6.90 11.61
C ILE A 16 -7.12 5.71 11.23
N GLY A 17 -7.71 4.53 11.05
CA GLY A 17 -6.97 3.33 10.66
C GLY A 17 -6.29 3.48 9.30
N ALA A 18 -6.97 4.03 8.30
CA ALA A 18 -6.37 4.31 6.99
C ALA A 18 -5.18 5.27 7.12
N LEU A 19 -5.30 6.31 7.95
CA LEU A 19 -4.21 7.26 8.18
C LEU A 19 -3.01 6.59 8.87
N ILE A 20 -3.24 5.81 9.93
CA ILE A 20 -2.17 5.06 10.62
C ILE A 20 -1.46 4.10 9.64
N THR A 21 -2.22 3.42 8.79
CA THR A 21 -1.67 2.50 7.79
C THR A 21 -0.74 3.21 6.82
N VAL A 22 -1.14 4.36 6.27
CA VAL A 22 -0.31 5.08 5.30
C VAL A 22 0.91 5.73 5.96
N ILE A 23 0.84 6.10 7.25
CA ILE A 23 2.00 6.53 8.04
C ILE A 23 3.01 5.38 8.15
N ALA A 24 2.56 4.17 8.50
CA ALA A 24 3.42 3.00 8.58
C ALA A 24 4.05 2.67 7.22
N TRP A 25 3.25 2.68 6.13
CA TRP A 25 3.76 2.40 4.79
C TRP A 25 4.70 3.49 4.24
N GLY A 26 4.43 4.77 4.51
CA GLY A 26 5.35 5.86 4.15
C GLY A 26 6.72 5.72 4.84
N SER A 27 6.72 5.30 6.10
CA SER A 27 7.97 5.04 6.86
C SER A 27 8.67 3.75 6.38
N SER A 28 7.94 2.79 5.79
CA SER A 28 8.51 1.52 5.35
C SER A 28 9.56 1.64 4.25
N PHE A 29 9.48 2.68 3.41
CA PHE A 29 10.46 2.92 2.35
C PHE A 29 11.88 3.08 2.92
N LEU A 30 12.04 3.84 4.00
CA LEU A 30 13.33 4.03 4.67
C LEU A 30 13.88 2.71 5.25
N CYS A 31 13.02 1.95 5.92
CA CYS A 31 13.41 0.64 6.48
C CYS A 31 13.81 -0.35 5.38
N THR A 32 13.06 -0.40 4.28
CA THR A 32 13.36 -1.24 3.12
C THR A 32 14.70 -0.86 2.50
N LYS A 33 14.94 0.45 2.31
CA LYS A 33 16.20 0.96 1.76
C LYS A 33 17.41 0.56 2.61
N VAL A 34 17.32 0.71 3.94
CA VAL A 34 18.40 0.29 4.85
C VAL A 34 18.70 -1.20 4.71
N LEU A 35 17.68 -2.05 4.66
CA LEU A 35 17.86 -3.50 4.57
C LEU A 35 18.39 -3.96 3.20
N MET A 36 18.02 -3.27 2.12
CA MET A 36 18.52 -3.58 0.78
C MET A 36 19.94 -3.03 0.54
N GLU A 37 20.20 -1.75 0.85
CA GLU A 37 21.47 -1.10 0.55
C GLU A 37 22.59 -1.50 1.55
N LYS A 38 22.28 -1.53 2.84
CA LYS A 38 23.28 -1.85 3.88
C LYS A 38 23.26 -3.32 4.29
N GLY A 39 22.09 -3.95 4.29
CA GLY A 39 21.94 -5.36 4.62
C GLY A 39 22.16 -6.31 3.44
N GLY A 40 22.14 -5.80 2.21
CA GLY A 40 22.36 -6.58 0.99
C GLY A 40 21.19 -7.50 0.61
N LEU A 41 20.00 -7.33 1.23
CA LEU A 41 18.82 -8.12 0.86
C LEU A 41 18.34 -7.76 -0.55
N THR A 42 18.08 -8.77 -1.35
CA THR A 42 17.49 -8.56 -2.68
C THR A 42 16.01 -8.16 -2.58
N PRO A 43 15.43 -7.52 -3.63
CA PRO A 43 13.99 -7.20 -3.67
C PRO A 43 13.08 -8.39 -3.40
N VAL A 44 13.43 -9.57 -3.88
CA VAL A 44 12.65 -10.80 -3.70
C VAL A 44 12.79 -11.35 -2.28
N GLU A 45 14.00 -11.35 -1.71
CA GLU A 45 14.24 -11.75 -0.33
C GLU A 45 13.47 -10.88 0.65
N MET A 46 13.52 -9.55 0.46
CA MET A 46 12.74 -8.59 1.26
C MET A 46 11.26 -8.93 1.30
N TYR A 47 10.70 -9.26 0.13
CA TYR A 47 9.29 -9.65 0.06
C TYR A 47 9.04 -11.00 0.74
N VAL A 48 9.77 -12.03 0.33
CA VAL A 48 9.52 -13.42 0.78
C VAL A 48 9.72 -13.56 2.28
N TYR A 49 10.81 -13.05 2.84
CA TYR A 49 11.07 -13.18 4.28
C TYR A 49 10.02 -12.43 5.12
N ARG A 50 9.74 -11.19 4.75
CA ARG A 50 8.77 -10.33 5.44
C ARG A 50 7.38 -10.97 5.45
N PHE A 51 6.87 -11.37 4.30
CA PHE A 51 5.50 -11.85 4.17
C PHE A 51 5.33 -13.31 4.59
N THR A 52 6.38 -14.12 4.54
CA THR A 52 6.35 -15.49 5.10
C THR A 52 6.19 -15.46 6.61
N ILE A 53 6.95 -14.62 7.31
CA ILE A 53 6.82 -14.49 8.77
C ILE A 53 5.44 -13.93 9.13
N ALA A 54 4.99 -12.89 8.43
CA ALA A 54 3.65 -12.33 8.64
C ALA A 54 2.53 -13.35 8.37
N TYR A 55 2.68 -14.21 7.35
CA TYR A 55 1.76 -15.31 7.07
C TYR A 55 1.73 -16.35 8.19
N ILE A 56 2.89 -16.78 8.69
CA ILE A 56 2.98 -17.74 9.80
C ILE A 56 2.30 -17.20 11.04
N LEU A 57 2.54 -15.93 11.38
CA LEU A 57 1.87 -15.27 12.51
C LEU A 57 0.34 -15.26 12.33
N LEU A 58 -0.16 -14.93 11.12
CA LEU A 58 -1.61 -14.97 10.85
C LEU A 58 -2.16 -16.39 10.89
N LEU A 59 -1.39 -17.37 10.47
CA LEU A 59 -1.82 -18.78 10.48
C LEU A 59 -2.07 -19.25 11.91
N CYS A 60 -1.28 -18.83 12.90
CA CYS A 60 -1.49 -19.16 14.31
C CYS A 60 -2.89 -18.75 14.81
N PHE A 61 -3.46 -17.65 14.28
CA PHE A 61 -4.78 -17.17 14.67
C PHE A 61 -5.92 -17.67 13.79
N THR A 62 -5.62 -18.19 12.59
CA THR A 62 -6.64 -18.50 11.56
C THR A 62 -6.58 -19.92 11.03
N TRP A 63 -5.89 -20.83 11.70
CA TRP A 63 -5.64 -22.21 11.27
C TRP A 63 -6.90 -23.05 11.02
N ARG A 64 -8.02 -22.74 11.71
CA ARG A 64 -9.26 -23.52 11.64
C ARG A 64 -9.99 -23.47 10.29
N LYS A 65 -9.86 -22.38 9.54
CA LYS A 65 -10.50 -22.21 8.23
C LYS A 65 -9.43 -21.97 7.16
N PHE A 66 -9.04 -23.01 6.43
CA PHE A 66 -7.99 -22.90 5.44
C PHE A 66 -8.51 -22.46 4.07
N MET A 67 -9.61 -23.05 3.58
CA MET A 67 -10.16 -22.80 2.25
C MET A 67 -11.24 -21.71 2.28
N SER A 68 -11.41 -21.03 1.15
CA SER A 68 -12.51 -20.08 0.94
C SER A 68 -13.85 -20.80 0.76
N ASN A 69 -14.96 -20.04 0.73
CA ASN A 69 -16.30 -20.60 0.60
C ASN A 69 -16.58 -21.14 -0.82
N SER A 70 -15.84 -20.69 -1.83
CA SER A 70 -16.02 -21.12 -3.21
C SER A 70 -14.70 -21.07 -3.99
N TRP A 71 -14.60 -21.86 -5.07
CA TRP A 71 -13.46 -21.83 -5.98
C TRP A 71 -13.27 -20.46 -6.66
N ARG A 72 -14.37 -19.75 -6.95
CA ARG A 72 -14.32 -18.40 -7.52
C ARG A 72 -13.69 -17.40 -6.56
N ASP A 73 -13.95 -17.53 -5.27
CA ASP A 73 -13.34 -16.69 -4.25
C ASP A 73 -11.86 -17.04 -4.09
N GLU A 74 -11.51 -18.33 -4.20
CA GLU A 74 -10.12 -18.79 -4.15
C GLU A 74 -9.27 -18.19 -5.27
N VAL A 75 -9.79 -18.20 -6.51
CA VAL A 75 -9.15 -17.54 -7.66
C VAL A 75 -9.03 -16.02 -7.44
N THR A 76 -10.06 -15.40 -6.83
CA THR A 76 -10.02 -13.96 -6.50
C THR A 76 -8.96 -13.68 -5.43
N PHE A 77 -8.80 -14.54 -4.42
CA PHE A 77 -7.72 -14.44 -3.43
C PHE A 77 -6.35 -14.62 -4.06
N ALA A 78 -6.20 -15.56 -4.99
CA ALA A 78 -4.95 -15.74 -5.73
C ALA A 78 -4.59 -14.48 -6.53
N LEU A 79 -5.55 -13.91 -7.26
CA LEU A 79 -5.36 -12.63 -7.96
C LEU A 79 -4.96 -11.51 -6.99
N CYS A 80 -5.65 -11.38 -5.85
CA CYS A 80 -5.31 -10.40 -4.83
C CYS A 80 -3.91 -10.60 -4.26
N GLY A 81 -3.51 -11.86 -3.98
CA GLY A 81 -2.19 -12.19 -3.46
C GLY A 81 -1.06 -11.90 -4.45
N VAL A 82 -1.27 -12.16 -5.74
CA VAL A 82 -0.34 -11.78 -6.78
C VAL A 82 -0.26 -10.25 -6.92
N CYS A 83 -1.40 -9.58 -7.03
CA CYS A 83 -1.44 -8.15 -7.33
C CYS A 83 -1.03 -7.26 -6.14
N ALA A 84 -1.43 -7.57 -4.91
CA ALA A 84 -1.05 -6.77 -3.72
C ALA A 84 0.14 -7.37 -2.96
N GLY A 85 0.62 -8.50 -3.40
CA GLY A 85 1.75 -9.22 -2.82
C GLY A 85 2.91 -9.27 -3.79
N SER A 86 3.17 -10.45 -4.37
CA SER A 86 4.39 -10.70 -5.13
C SER A 86 4.65 -9.69 -6.24
N LEU A 87 3.68 -9.48 -7.13
CA LEU A 87 3.90 -8.63 -8.31
C LEU A 87 4.09 -7.17 -7.92
N TYR A 88 3.24 -6.63 -7.03
CA TYR A 88 3.37 -5.25 -6.54
C TYR A 88 4.75 -5.00 -5.92
N PHE A 89 5.12 -5.78 -4.89
CA PHE A 89 6.36 -5.52 -4.16
C PHE A 89 7.62 -5.83 -4.96
N ILE A 90 7.58 -6.85 -5.82
CA ILE A 90 8.73 -7.18 -6.66
C ILE A 90 8.94 -6.07 -7.69
N THR A 91 7.89 -5.60 -8.37
CA THR A 91 8.03 -4.51 -9.35
C THR A 91 8.41 -3.19 -8.68
N GLU A 92 7.85 -2.85 -7.51
CA GLU A 92 8.21 -1.66 -6.74
C GLU A 92 9.67 -1.70 -6.26
N ASN A 93 10.09 -2.82 -5.67
CA ASN A 93 11.45 -2.95 -5.17
C ASN A 93 12.48 -2.94 -6.31
N TYR A 94 12.20 -3.57 -7.46
CA TYR A 94 13.07 -3.45 -8.63
C TYR A 94 13.07 -2.03 -9.21
N ALA A 95 11.93 -1.34 -9.22
CA ALA A 95 11.90 0.06 -9.61
C ALA A 95 12.84 0.91 -8.75
N LEU A 96 12.88 0.67 -7.43
CA LEU A 96 13.80 1.36 -6.51
C LEU A 96 15.28 1.11 -6.80
N THR A 97 15.65 0.05 -7.51
CA THR A 97 17.03 -0.19 -7.95
C THR A 97 17.37 0.49 -9.28
N LEU A 98 16.36 0.91 -10.05
CA LEU A 98 16.51 1.44 -11.40
C LEU A 98 16.22 2.94 -11.54
N THR A 99 15.46 3.51 -10.59
CA THR A 99 15.09 4.94 -10.58
C THR A 99 15.09 5.50 -9.16
N SER A 100 14.96 6.81 -9.01
CA SER A 100 14.97 7.45 -7.69
C SER A 100 13.75 7.04 -6.85
N THR A 101 13.92 7.03 -5.52
CA THR A 101 12.84 6.78 -4.55
C THR A 101 11.69 7.78 -4.75
N GLY A 102 12.00 9.03 -5.10
CA GLY A 102 11.02 10.06 -5.43
C GLY A 102 10.17 9.67 -6.64
N ASN A 103 10.81 9.26 -7.75
CA ASN A 103 10.10 8.79 -8.95
C ASN A 103 9.18 7.60 -8.66
N VAL A 104 9.68 6.58 -7.94
CA VAL A 104 8.86 5.41 -7.56
C VAL A 104 7.66 5.85 -6.72
N SER A 105 7.86 6.71 -5.73
CA SER A 105 6.79 7.22 -4.87
C SER A 105 5.75 8.04 -5.65
N LEU A 106 6.20 8.89 -6.59
CA LEU A 106 5.31 9.66 -7.46
C LEU A 106 4.44 8.73 -8.32
N LEU A 107 5.07 7.79 -9.02
CA LEU A 107 4.37 6.89 -9.93
C LEU A 107 3.46 5.90 -9.18
N ALA A 108 3.88 5.40 -8.03
CA ALA A 108 3.03 4.57 -7.16
C ALA A 108 1.79 5.34 -6.67
N SER A 109 1.91 6.66 -6.45
CA SER A 109 0.79 7.53 -6.05
C SER A 109 -0.28 7.71 -7.12
N ILE A 110 -0.12 7.17 -8.33
CA ILE A 110 -1.16 7.08 -9.37
C ILE A 110 -2.20 5.98 -9.04
N ALA A 111 -1.90 5.05 -8.15
CA ALA A 111 -2.78 3.93 -7.81
C ALA A 111 -4.24 4.33 -7.45
N PRO A 112 -4.54 5.41 -6.71
CA PRO A 112 -5.91 5.86 -6.47
C PRO A 112 -6.64 6.27 -7.75
N ILE A 113 -5.94 6.86 -8.73
CA ILE A 113 -6.49 7.22 -10.03
C ILE A 113 -6.85 5.96 -10.80
N PHE A 114 -5.93 5.00 -10.92
CA PHE A 114 -6.20 3.69 -11.53
C PHE A 114 -7.37 2.97 -10.85
N THR A 115 -7.43 3.00 -9.51
CA THR A 115 -8.54 2.40 -8.75
C THR A 115 -9.88 3.05 -9.12
N THR A 116 -9.93 4.38 -9.22
CA THR A 116 -11.15 5.11 -9.58
C THR A 116 -11.63 4.71 -10.97
N PHE A 117 -10.73 4.64 -11.95
CA PHE A 117 -11.06 4.21 -13.31
C PHE A 117 -11.50 2.74 -13.37
N LEU A 118 -10.78 1.83 -12.70
CA LEU A 118 -11.14 0.41 -12.68
C LEU A 118 -12.48 0.16 -11.99
N VAL A 119 -12.77 0.84 -10.88
CA VAL A 119 -14.08 0.75 -10.21
C VAL A 119 -15.18 1.25 -11.13
N ALA A 120 -14.97 2.38 -11.83
CA ALA A 120 -15.95 2.90 -12.77
C ALA A 120 -16.20 1.94 -13.94
N LEU A 121 -15.14 1.36 -14.48
CA LEU A 121 -15.23 0.41 -15.61
C LEU A 121 -15.92 -0.90 -15.22
N ILE A 122 -15.45 -1.55 -14.14
CA ILE A 122 -15.91 -2.89 -13.73
C ILE A 122 -17.32 -2.86 -13.15
N TYR A 123 -17.62 -1.84 -12.33
CA TYR A 123 -18.94 -1.69 -11.71
C TYR A 123 -19.88 -0.76 -12.48
N ARG A 124 -19.47 -0.30 -13.66
CA ARG A 124 -20.23 0.61 -14.53
C ARG A 124 -20.74 1.85 -13.81
N GLN A 125 -19.93 2.40 -12.92
CA GLN A 125 -20.27 3.57 -12.12
C GLN A 125 -19.74 4.83 -12.80
N LYS A 126 -20.53 5.92 -12.81
CA LYS A 126 -20.05 7.21 -13.30
C LYS A 126 -19.03 7.80 -12.33
N ILE A 127 -17.86 8.19 -12.84
CA ILE A 127 -16.87 8.92 -12.06
C ILE A 127 -17.44 10.32 -11.80
N LYS A 128 -17.49 10.72 -10.52
CA LYS A 128 -17.88 12.06 -10.16
C LYS A 128 -16.72 13.02 -10.41
N ALA A 129 -17.00 14.16 -11.02
CA ALA A 129 -15.98 15.16 -11.34
C ALA A 129 -15.15 15.57 -10.11
N GLY A 130 -15.78 15.72 -8.95
CA GLY A 130 -15.06 16.07 -7.71
C GLY A 130 -14.06 15.01 -7.25
N VAL A 131 -14.34 13.73 -7.47
CA VAL A 131 -13.36 12.66 -7.16
C VAL A 131 -12.16 12.78 -8.10
N LEU A 132 -12.37 13.02 -9.38
CA LEU A 132 -11.30 13.18 -10.36
C LEU A 132 -10.48 14.45 -10.08
N ILE A 133 -11.15 15.59 -9.89
CA ILE A 133 -10.48 16.87 -9.58
C ILE A 133 -9.68 16.74 -8.27
N GLY A 134 -10.28 16.16 -7.22
CA GLY A 134 -9.59 15.94 -5.95
C GLY A 134 -8.37 15.05 -6.07
N SER A 135 -8.45 13.99 -6.88
CA SER A 135 -7.31 13.09 -7.15
C SER A 135 -6.19 13.80 -7.91
N VAL A 136 -6.53 14.61 -8.91
CA VAL A 136 -5.53 15.40 -9.68
C VAL A 136 -4.85 16.44 -8.78
N VAL A 137 -5.61 17.15 -7.94
CA VAL A 137 -5.05 18.13 -6.99
C VAL A 137 -4.14 17.44 -5.96
N ALA A 138 -4.57 16.29 -5.40
CA ALA A 138 -3.75 15.52 -4.46
C ALA A 138 -2.48 15.00 -5.13
N PHE A 139 -2.56 14.50 -6.35
CA PHE A 139 -1.40 14.03 -7.11
C PHE A 139 -0.40 15.17 -7.43
N ALA A 140 -0.91 16.36 -7.78
CA ALA A 140 -0.06 17.55 -7.93
C ALA A 140 0.66 17.92 -6.62
N GLY A 141 -0.02 17.73 -5.48
CA GLY A 141 0.59 17.89 -4.15
C GLY A 141 1.71 16.89 -3.88
N VAL A 142 1.53 15.62 -4.28
CA VAL A 142 2.59 14.59 -4.22
C VAL A 142 3.80 15.02 -5.06
N ALA A 143 3.56 15.49 -6.28
CA ALA A 143 4.63 16.00 -7.15
C ALA A 143 5.40 17.16 -6.48
N CYS A 144 4.70 18.11 -5.87
CA CYS A 144 5.35 19.22 -5.13
C CYS A 144 6.24 18.72 -3.99
N ILE A 145 5.82 17.69 -3.23
CA ILE A 145 6.65 17.11 -2.16
C ILE A 145 7.93 16.51 -2.73
N ILE A 146 7.82 15.71 -3.78
CA ILE A 146 8.96 15.01 -4.37
C ILE A 146 9.96 16.00 -4.98
N PHE A 147 9.48 16.99 -5.74
CA PHE A 147 10.33 18.03 -6.32
C PHE A 147 10.89 19.02 -5.30
N SER A 148 10.39 19.04 -4.06
CA SER A 148 10.90 19.96 -3.03
C SER A 148 12.36 19.67 -2.66
N HIS A 149 12.82 18.45 -2.81
CA HIS A 149 14.20 18.04 -2.49
C HIS A 149 15.18 18.26 -3.66
N GLY A 150 14.75 18.94 -4.72
CA GLY A 150 15.61 19.22 -5.89
C GLY A 150 15.91 17.98 -6.74
N GLU A 151 15.19 16.89 -6.54
CA GLU A 151 15.28 15.73 -7.41
C GLU A 151 14.85 16.15 -8.83
N SER A 152 15.78 16.06 -9.78
CA SER A 152 15.45 16.16 -11.19
C SER A 152 14.64 14.92 -11.60
N VAL A 153 13.55 15.12 -12.34
CA VAL A 153 12.87 13.98 -12.96
C VAL A 153 13.76 13.47 -14.08
N GLU A 154 14.61 12.54 -13.75
CA GLU A 154 15.31 11.77 -14.77
C GLU A 154 14.40 10.63 -15.19
N LEU A 155 14.11 10.55 -16.49
CA LEU A 155 13.32 9.46 -17.04
C LEU A 155 14.18 8.19 -17.06
N HIS A 156 13.78 7.24 -16.26
CA HIS A 156 14.32 5.88 -16.26
C HIS A 156 13.22 4.92 -16.74
N PRO A 157 13.02 4.74 -18.06
CA PRO A 157 11.83 4.08 -18.61
C PRO A 157 11.54 2.69 -18.01
N GLU A 158 12.58 1.92 -17.73
CA GLU A 158 12.43 0.57 -17.15
C GLU A 158 11.92 0.66 -15.70
N GLY A 159 12.53 1.49 -14.86
CA GLY A 159 12.10 1.71 -13.48
C GLY A 159 10.72 2.35 -13.40
N ASP A 160 10.45 3.32 -14.26
CA ASP A 160 9.17 4.04 -14.30
C ASP A 160 8.01 3.11 -14.72
N ILE A 161 8.22 2.22 -15.70
CA ILE A 161 7.23 1.22 -16.12
C ILE A 161 6.97 0.22 -14.97
N LEU A 162 8.00 -0.21 -14.24
CA LEU A 162 7.83 -1.09 -13.09
C LEU A 162 7.04 -0.42 -11.96
N ALA A 163 7.32 0.84 -11.64
CA ALA A 163 6.57 1.61 -10.64
C ALA A 163 5.10 1.80 -11.03
N LEU A 164 4.81 2.13 -12.30
CA LEU A 164 3.44 2.20 -12.83
C LEU A 164 2.75 0.84 -12.80
N SER A 165 3.47 -0.24 -13.09
CA SER A 165 2.94 -1.60 -13.01
C SER A 165 2.56 -1.96 -11.58
N ALA A 166 3.37 -1.58 -10.59
CA ALA A 166 3.05 -1.73 -9.17
C ALA A 166 1.75 -0.98 -8.81
N ALA A 167 1.63 0.30 -9.22
CA ALA A 167 0.42 1.09 -8.98
C ALA A 167 -0.85 0.45 -9.60
N LEU A 168 -0.74 -0.10 -10.82
CA LEU A 168 -1.83 -0.81 -11.47
C LEU A 168 -2.19 -2.11 -10.75
N CYS A 169 -1.20 -2.88 -10.31
CA CYS A 169 -1.40 -4.10 -9.52
C CYS A 169 -2.15 -3.80 -8.22
N TRP A 170 -1.77 -2.74 -7.50
CA TRP A 170 -2.48 -2.30 -6.31
C TRP A 170 -3.94 -1.93 -6.59
N ALA A 171 -4.20 -1.23 -7.69
CA ALA A 171 -5.54 -0.87 -8.10
C ALA A 171 -6.40 -2.11 -8.44
N ILE A 172 -5.84 -3.10 -9.15
CA ILE A 172 -6.51 -4.38 -9.46
C ILE A 172 -6.86 -5.12 -8.16
N TYR A 173 -5.90 -5.25 -7.24
CA TYR A 173 -6.15 -5.82 -5.92
C TYR A 173 -7.31 -5.13 -5.21
N THR A 174 -7.28 -3.80 -5.14
CA THR A 174 -8.30 -3.02 -4.42
C THR A 174 -9.70 -3.25 -4.97
N VAL A 175 -9.82 -3.39 -6.28
CA VAL A 175 -11.11 -3.68 -6.95
C VAL A 175 -11.53 -5.14 -6.73
N ALA A 176 -10.59 -6.08 -6.80
CA ALA A 176 -10.86 -7.50 -6.62
C ALA A 176 -11.27 -7.83 -5.17
N VAL A 177 -10.55 -7.29 -4.19
CA VAL A 177 -10.82 -7.55 -2.76
C VAL A 177 -12.18 -7.01 -2.31
N LYS A 178 -12.70 -5.97 -2.96
CA LYS A 178 -14.05 -5.44 -2.70
C LYS A 178 -15.13 -6.52 -2.77
N ARG A 179 -14.96 -7.51 -3.66
CA ARG A 179 -15.87 -8.64 -3.79
C ARG A 179 -15.82 -9.58 -2.58
N LEU A 180 -14.65 -9.70 -1.93
CA LEU A 180 -14.41 -10.64 -0.84
C LEU A 180 -14.78 -10.08 0.54
N ILE A 181 -14.63 -8.77 0.73
CA ILE A 181 -14.86 -8.06 2.00
C ILE A 181 -16.21 -8.38 2.66
N PRO A 182 -17.36 -8.52 1.95
CA PRO A 182 -18.63 -8.84 2.59
C PRO A 182 -18.72 -10.25 3.16
N PHE A 183 -17.88 -11.19 2.70
CA PHE A 183 -17.99 -12.62 3.00
C PHE A 183 -16.88 -13.14 3.92
N TYR A 184 -15.79 -12.37 4.07
CA TYR A 184 -14.61 -12.79 4.83
C TYR A 184 -14.15 -11.68 5.76
N ASN A 185 -13.63 -12.07 6.93
CA ASN A 185 -13.02 -11.12 7.86
C ASN A 185 -11.61 -10.72 7.40
N SER A 186 -11.12 -9.58 7.90
CA SER A 186 -9.83 -9.02 7.50
C SER A 186 -8.65 -9.95 7.78
N LEU A 187 -8.70 -10.75 8.86
CA LEU A 187 -7.66 -11.74 9.17
C LEU A 187 -7.57 -12.82 8.08
N PHE A 188 -8.71 -13.36 7.65
CA PHE A 188 -8.76 -14.37 6.59
C PHE A 188 -8.31 -13.80 5.25
N ILE A 189 -8.78 -12.59 4.90
CA ILE A 189 -8.38 -11.90 3.66
C ILE A 189 -6.87 -11.72 3.64
N THR A 190 -6.29 -11.11 4.69
CA THR A 190 -4.86 -10.82 4.76
C THR A 190 -4.01 -12.10 4.71
N ARG A 191 -4.42 -13.15 5.43
CA ARG A 191 -3.73 -14.44 5.39
C ARG A 191 -3.71 -15.03 3.98
N LYS A 192 -4.86 -15.01 3.27
CA LYS A 192 -4.95 -15.53 1.89
C LYS A 192 -4.10 -14.72 0.92
N LEU A 193 -4.07 -13.39 1.07
CA LEU A 193 -3.19 -12.51 0.29
C LEU A 193 -1.73 -12.92 0.46
N PHE A 194 -1.28 -13.07 1.71
CA PHE A 194 0.11 -13.42 1.99
C PHE A 194 0.44 -14.82 1.52
N PHE A 195 -0.46 -15.80 1.68
CA PHE A 195 -0.28 -17.15 1.17
C PHE A 195 -0.01 -17.16 -0.35
N TYR A 196 -0.92 -16.58 -1.13
CA TYR A 196 -0.76 -16.57 -2.59
C TYR A 196 0.39 -15.69 -3.05
N GLY A 197 0.62 -14.58 -2.38
CA GLY A 197 1.76 -13.72 -2.67
C GLY A 197 3.10 -14.42 -2.44
N VAL A 198 3.27 -15.09 -1.29
CA VAL A 198 4.49 -15.83 -0.97
C VAL A 198 4.69 -17.01 -1.94
N ILE A 199 3.66 -17.83 -2.16
CA ILE A 199 3.80 -19.03 -3.02
C ILE A 199 4.14 -18.66 -4.47
N THR A 200 3.70 -17.49 -4.95
CA THR A 200 4.04 -17.01 -6.30
C THR A 200 5.39 -16.32 -6.38
N ALA A 201 5.92 -15.81 -5.26
CA ALA A 201 7.26 -15.24 -5.19
C ALA A 201 8.36 -16.28 -4.93
N LEU A 202 8.05 -17.37 -4.25
CA LEU A 202 9.03 -18.42 -3.92
C LEU A 202 9.83 -18.94 -5.12
N PRO A 203 9.23 -19.21 -6.30
CA PRO A 203 10.01 -19.63 -7.46
C PRO A 203 11.07 -18.62 -7.87
N LEU A 204 10.78 -17.31 -7.75
CA LEU A 204 11.73 -16.25 -8.09
C LEU A 204 12.91 -16.21 -7.11
N LEU A 205 12.65 -16.50 -5.82
CA LEU A 205 13.72 -16.61 -4.82
C LEU A 205 14.70 -17.75 -5.15
N PHE A 206 14.19 -18.91 -5.60
CA PHE A 206 15.04 -20.05 -5.99
C PHE A 206 15.71 -19.87 -7.35
N LEU A 207 15.17 -19.00 -8.22
CA LEU A 207 15.80 -18.69 -9.51
C LEU A 207 16.92 -17.64 -9.38
N GLN A 208 17.00 -16.94 -8.26
CA GLN A 208 18.13 -16.06 -7.97
C GLN A 208 19.40 -16.91 -7.84
N ARG A 209 20.45 -16.52 -8.58
CA ARG A 209 21.74 -17.21 -8.54
C ARG A 209 22.63 -16.79 -7.38
N GLU A 210 22.20 -15.80 -6.62
CA GLU A 210 22.92 -15.24 -5.49
C GLU A 210 22.63 -16.02 -4.20
N PRO A 211 23.60 -16.10 -3.27
CA PRO A 211 23.39 -16.73 -1.99
C PRO A 211 22.31 -15.98 -1.18
N LEU A 212 21.51 -16.72 -0.41
CA LEU A 212 20.48 -16.14 0.43
C LEU A 212 21.07 -15.40 1.64
N HIS A 213 20.63 -14.16 1.88
CA HIS A 213 21.14 -13.29 2.93
C HIS A 213 20.33 -13.39 4.24
N LEU A 214 19.96 -14.62 4.65
CA LEU A 214 19.20 -14.85 5.89
C LEU A 214 19.96 -14.41 7.15
N ASN A 215 21.28 -14.43 7.12
CA ASN A 215 22.15 -14.00 8.23
C ASN A 215 21.89 -12.54 8.66
N VAL A 216 21.48 -11.66 7.73
CA VAL A 216 21.18 -10.26 8.01
C VAL A 216 20.04 -10.11 9.02
N LEU A 217 19.08 -11.03 9.01
CA LEU A 217 17.94 -11.02 9.93
C LEU A 217 18.31 -11.45 11.37
N PHE A 218 19.49 -12.02 11.55
CA PHE A 218 20.01 -12.51 12.83
C PHE A 218 21.35 -11.85 13.20
N ASP A 219 21.69 -10.76 12.51
CA ASP A 219 22.92 -10.02 12.80
C ASP A 219 22.73 -9.10 14.01
N PHE A 220 23.09 -9.63 15.18
CA PHE A 220 23.02 -8.88 16.44
C PHE A 220 24.08 -7.79 16.55
N SER A 221 25.06 -7.75 15.65
CA SER A 221 26.06 -6.68 15.57
C SER A 221 25.46 -5.40 14.98
N HIS A 222 24.38 -5.55 14.20
CA HIS A 222 23.64 -4.46 13.56
C HIS A 222 22.16 -4.50 13.95
N PRO A 223 21.81 -4.09 15.20
CA PRO A 223 20.45 -4.19 15.72
C PRO A 223 19.43 -3.38 14.91
N GLU A 224 19.89 -2.41 14.13
CA GLU A 224 19.07 -1.65 13.20
C GLU A 224 18.46 -2.52 12.09
N PHE A 225 19.11 -3.58 11.62
CA PHE A 225 18.54 -4.48 10.63
C PHE A 225 17.37 -5.26 11.21
N ILE A 226 17.53 -5.79 12.41
CA ILE A 226 16.49 -6.54 13.12
C ILE A 226 15.30 -5.64 13.42
N SER A 227 15.53 -4.42 13.93
CA SER A 227 14.46 -3.49 14.28
C SER A 227 13.68 -3.03 13.05
N ASN A 228 14.36 -2.68 11.94
CA ASN A 228 13.72 -2.32 10.68
C ASN A 228 12.92 -3.49 10.12
N PHE A 229 13.47 -4.69 10.14
CA PHE A 229 12.77 -5.87 9.64
C PHE A 229 11.53 -6.22 10.48
N LEU A 230 11.63 -6.18 11.81
CA LEU A 230 10.48 -6.39 12.70
C LEU A 230 9.40 -5.33 12.51
N PHE A 231 9.77 -4.08 12.34
CA PHE A 231 8.82 -3.00 12.02
C PHE A 231 8.09 -3.30 10.70
N LEU A 232 8.81 -3.72 9.67
CA LEU A 232 8.21 -4.10 8.38
C LEU A 232 7.26 -5.29 8.50
N VAL A 233 7.62 -6.31 9.26
CA VAL A 233 6.78 -7.51 9.45
C VAL A 233 5.53 -7.18 10.27
N ILE A 234 5.71 -6.59 11.46
CA ILE A 234 4.63 -6.43 12.44
C ILE A 234 3.74 -5.24 12.07
N MET A 235 4.33 -4.06 11.86
CA MET A 235 3.57 -2.84 11.65
C MET A 235 3.11 -2.71 10.20
N CYS A 236 4.03 -2.85 9.23
CA CYS A 236 3.71 -2.56 7.83
C CYS A 236 3.06 -3.73 7.08
N SER A 237 3.32 -4.99 7.48
CA SER A 237 2.65 -6.14 6.88
C SER A 237 1.44 -6.57 7.70
N LEU A 238 1.63 -7.01 8.94
CA LEU A 238 0.55 -7.61 9.71
C LEU A 238 -0.52 -6.58 10.10
N ALA A 239 -0.16 -5.58 10.90
CA ALA A 239 -1.13 -4.61 11.42
C ALA A 239 -1.71 -3.73 10.31
N ALA A 240 -0.88 -3.18 9.43
CA ALA A 240 -1.32 -2.27 8.39
C ALA A 240 -2.30 -2.93 7.41
N TYR A 241 -2.04 -4.15 6.93
CA TYR A 241 -2.97 -4.84 6.02
C TYR A 241 -4.29 -5.22 6.70
N LEU A 242 -4.27 -5.59 7.98
CA LEU A 242 -5.50 -5.86 8.74
C LEU A 242 -6.35 -4.60 8.89
N ILE A 243 -5.72 -3.50 9.29
CA ILE A 243 -6.39 -2.20 9.46
C ILE A 243 -6.88 -1.67 8.11
N TRP A 244 -6.08 -1.81 7.06
CA TRP A 244 -6.44 -1.38 5.71
C TRP A 244 -7.64 -2.12 5.14
N ASN A 245 -7.67 -3.46 5.28
CA ASN A 245 -8.82 -4.26 4.84
C ASN A 245 -10.09 -3.88 5.62
N GLU A 246 -9.98 -3.60 6.91
CA GLU A 246 -11.10 -3.12 7.71
C GLU A 246 -11.52 -1.70 7.31
N ALA A 247 -10.57 -0.81 7.03
CA ALA A 247 -10.86 0.53 6.51
C ALA A 247 -11.59 0.48 5.17
N MET A 248 -11.14 -0.36 4.23
CA MET A 248 -11.83 -0.55 2.95
C MET A 248 -13.27 -1.05 3.09
N LYS A 249 -13.57 -1.83 4.11
CA LYS A 249 -14.93 -2.31 4.40
C LYS A 249 -15.91 -1.17 4.70
N TYR A 250 -15.48 -0.17 5.47
CA TYR A 250 -16.33 0.94 5.88
C TYR A 250 -16.26 2.15 4.94
N LEU A 251 -15.10 2.45 4.38
CA LEU A 251 -14.89 3.61 3.51
C LEU A 251 -15.16 3.30 2.03
N GLY A 252 -15.03 2.03 1.66
CA GLY A 252 -15.00 1.59 0.27
C GLY A 252 -13.62 1.80 -0.39
N PRO A 253 -13.37 1.12 -1.54
CA PRO A 253 -12.04 1.04 -2.14
C PRO A 253 -11.49 2.40 -2.58
N VAL A 254 -12.29 3.24 -3.24
CA VAL A 254 -11.84 4.53 -3.76
C VAL A 254 -11.48 5.49 -2.62
N ALA A 255 -12.32 5.53 -1.54
CA ALA A 255 -12.05 6.41 -0.42
C ALA A 255 -10.83 5.99 0.40
N ALA A 256 -10.67 4.68 0.62
CA ALA A 256 -9.49 4.16 1.29
C ALA A 256 -8.23 4.45 0.47
N ASN A 257 -8.23 4.19 -0.84
CA ASN A 257 -7.06 4.44 -1.68
C ASN A 257 -6.65 5.91 -1.75
N ASN A 258 -7.57 6.86 -1.61
CA ASN A 258 -7.19 8.28 -1.57
C ASN A 258 -6.21 8.60 -0.41
N TYR A 259 -6.20 7.79 0.67
CA TYR A 259 -5.22 7.96 1.74
C TYR A 259 -3.77 7.68 1.30
N LEU A 260 -3.56 6.92 0.21
CA LEU A 260 -2.22 6.67 -0.30
C LEU A 260 -1.50 7.95 -0.73
N TYR A 261 -2.22 9.02 -1.08
CA TYR A 261 -1.59 10.32 -1.34
C TYR A 261 -0.87 10.91 -0.12
N PHE A 262 -1.16 10.44 1.09
CA PHE A 262 -0.40 10.83 2.29
C PHE A 262 0.94 10.11 2.42
N GLN A 263 1.19 9.02 1.68
CA GLN A 263 2.45 8.27 1.79
C GLN A 263 3.69 9.15 1.58
N PRO A 264 3.81 9.93 0.49
CA PRO A 264 4.96 10.81 0.29
C PRO A 264 5.11 11.87 1.39
N LEU A 265 3.98 12.38 1.92
CA LEU A 265 3.99 13.30 3.04
C LEU A 265 4.59 12.64 4.30
N THR A 266 4.17 11.41 4.60
CA THR A 266 4.71 10.68 5.77
C THR A 266 6.17 10.30 5.57
N THR A 267 6.58 9.94 4.35
CA THR A 267 8.00 9.70 4.01
C THR A 267 8.83 10.95 4.22
N MET A 268 8.38 12.11 3.75
CA MET A 268 9.07 13.41 3.94
C MET A 268 9.22 13.76 5.42
N VAL A 269 8.16 13.60 6.22
CA VAL A 269 8.21 13.86 7.66
C VAL A 269 9.14 12.86 8.37
N ALA A 270 9.12 11.59 7.98
CA ALA A 270 10.02 10.59 8.54
C ALA A 270 11.48 10.88 8.19
N ALA A 271 11.77 11.31 6.97
CA ALA A 271 13.11 11.70 6.52
C ALA A 271 13.63 12.92 7.30
N PHE A 272 12.78 13.91 7.56
CA PHE A 272 13.13 15.06 8.40
C PHE A 272 13.58 14.63 9.81
N PHE A 273 12.81 13.75 10.49
CA PHE A 273 13.15 13.32 11.86
C PHE A 273 14.26 12.27 11.93
N MET A 274 14.36 11.37 10.95
CA MET A 274 15.29 10.23 10.99
C MET A 274 16.62 10.53 10.29
N LEU A 275 16.60 11.34 9.23
CA LEU A 275 17.77 11.64 8.40
C LEU A 275 18.24 13.09 8.55
N GLY A 276 17.46 13.96 9.23
CA GLY A 276 17.77 15.39 9.37
C GLY A 276 17.61 16.18 8.07
N GLU A 277 16.79 15.69 7.13
CA GLU A 277 16.53 16.37 5.86
C GLU A 277 15.61 17.58 6.06
N ASP A 278 15.93 18.72 5.42
CA ASP A 278 15.13 19.93 5.50
C ASP A 278 13.81 19.81 4.70
N ILE A 279 12.72 20.35 5.26
CA ILE A 279 11.46 20.48 4.54
C ILE A 279 11.39 21.85 3.85
N TYR A 280 11.46 21.86 2.54
CA TYR A 280 11.39 23.09 1.73
C TYR A 280 9.94 23.59 1.58
N ILE A 281 9.80 24.87 1.17
CA ILE A 281 8.50 25.53 1.02
C ILE A 281 7.54 24.77 0.08
N LEU A 282 8.08 24.17 -0.98
CA LEU A 282 7.32 23.37 -1.94
C LEU A 282 6.71 22.11 -1.29
N GLY A 283 7.38 21.54 -0.28
CA GLY A 283 6.84 20.44 0.52
C GLY A 283 5.60 20.84 1.32
N TYR A 284 5.60 22.03 1.94
CA TYR A 284 4.41 22.54 2.63
C TYR A 284 3.24 22.83 1.68
N ILE A 285 3.53 23.36 0.49
CA ILE A 285 2.51 23.55 -0.57
C ILE A 285 1.94 22.20 -0.99
N GLY A 286 2.79 21.20 -1.17
CA GLY A 286 2.38 19.82 -1.48
C GLY A 286 1.44 19.23 -0.42
N CYS A 287 1.75 19.42 0.87
CA CYS A 287 0.88 19.00 1.98
C CYS A 287 -0.52 19.65 1.88
N ALA A 288 -0.57 20.95 1.64
CA ALA A 288 -1.83 21.69 1.52
C ALA A 288 -2.66 21.19 0.33
N LEU A 289 -2.02 20.92 -0.82
CA LEU A 289 -2.68 20.38 -2.00
C LEU A 289 -3.23 18.97 -1.77
N ILE A 290 -2.46 18.06 -1.10
CA ILE A 290 -2.93 16.72 -0.78
C ILE A 290 -4.17 16.79 0.09
N ILE A 291 -4.12 17.54 1.18
CA ILE A 291 -5.27 17.70 2.10
C ILE A 291 -6.47 18.33 1.37
N GLY A 292 -6.25 19.39 0.60
CA GLY A 292 -7.28 20.05 -0.20
C GLY A 292 -7.93 19.11 -1.21
N GLY A 293 -7.13 18.34 -1.94
CA GLY A 293 -7.60 17.35 -2.92
C GLY A 293 -8.46 16.26 -2.28
N LEU A 294 -8.07 15.77 -1.10
CA LEU A 294 -8.85 14.77 -0.37
C LEU A 294 -10.18 15.33 0.13
N VAL A 295 -10.20 16.55 0.65
CA VAL A 295 -11.43 17.23 1.08
C VAL A 295 -12.38 17.45 -0.11
N ILE A 296 -11.86 17.85 -1.28
CA ILE A 296 -12.64 17.99 -2.51
C ILE A 296 -13.24 16.63 -2.90
N SER A 297 -12.41 15.58 -2.95
CA SER A 297 -12.85 14.22 -3.31
C SER A 297 -13.95 13.71 -2.38
N ASP A 298 -13.86 13.96 -1.07
CA ASP A 298 -14.80 13.44 -0.08
C ASP A 298 -16.12 14.22 -0.05
N LYS A 299 -16.10 15.55 -0.09
CA LYS A 299 -17.32 16.39 -0.09
C LYS A 299 -18.26 16.07 -1.26
N TRP A 300 -17.73 15.71 -2.42
CA TRP A 300 -18.53 15.38 -3.60
C TRP A 300 -19.01 13.94 -3.63
N LYS A 301 -18.57 13.07 -2.70
CA LYS A 301 -19.17 11.76 -2.44
C LYS A 301 -20.50 11.83 -1.71
N SER A 302 -20.59 12.71 -0.74
CA SER A 302 -21.74 12.82 0.16
C SER A 302 -23.05 13.27 -0.49
N SER A 303 -23.03 13.72 -1.75
CA SER A 303 -24.22 14.20 -2.48
C SER A 303 -25.06 13.09 -3.13
N VAL A 304 -24.84 11.80 -2.83
CA VAL A 304 -25.69 10.69 -3.31
C VAL A 304 -26.14 9.84 -2.13
N SER A 305 -27.39 10.08 -1.74
CA SER A 305 -28.20 9.16 -0.96
C SER A 305 -28.22 7.77 -1.61
N PRO A 306 -28.10 6.67 -0.85
CA PRO A 306 -28.31 5.34 -1.40
C PRO A 306 -29.77 5.22 -1.81
N LYS A 307 -30.07 5.23 -3.11
CA LYS A 307 -31.33 4.66 -3.59
C LYS A 307 -31.25 3.17 -3.30
N HIS A 308 -32.04 2.78 -2.31
CA HIS A 308 -32.40 1.38 -2.08
C HIS A 308 -32.81 0.73 -3.42
N ARG A 309 -32.11 -0.31 -3.80
CA ARG A 309 -32.63 -1.46 -4.54
C ARG A 309 -31.95 -2.71 -4.05
#